data_321e703a66492a059c8bddfb66bff02f
#
_entry.id   321e703a66492a059c8bddfb66bff02f
#
_cell.length_a   1.000
_cell.length_b   1.000
_cell.length_c   1.000
_cell.angle_alpha   90.00
_cell.angle_beta   90.00
_cell.angle_gamma   90.00
#
_symmetry.space_group_name_H-M   'P 1'
#
loop_
_entity.id
_entity.type
_entity.pdbx_description
1 polymer ?
#
loop_
_entity_poly.entity_id
_entity_poly.type
_entity_poly.pdbx_seq_one_letter_code
_entity_poly.pdbx_strand_id
1 'polypeptide(L)'
;MFMFKKYLYVLIFTTSFVIGSSILSAQNIVSLTELTVHKTPTCGCCKKWVDHMEDNGFSVTTEDHQSLAMIKDDLKIQPKFRSCHTGVSQEGYFFEGHVPSRYVLQFLSESNPDAIGLSVPGMPLGSPGMEVDNRFTPYDVLIHFQDGTSK
;
A
#
# COMPACT_ATOMS: atom_id res chain seq x y z
N MET A 1 94.83 0.62 -10.56
CA MET A 1 93.80 1.24 -11.37
C MET A 1 92.54 0.32 -11.19
N PHE A 2 91.77 0.58 -10.12
CA PHE A 2 90.68 -0.29 -9.73
C PHE A 2 89.34 0.42 -10.00
N MET A 3 88.51 -0.17 -10.86
CA MET A 3 87.17 0.31 -11.15
C MET A 3 86.21 -0.29 -10.15
N PHE A 4 85.60 0.56 -9.30
CA PHE A 4 84.54 0.16 -8.42
C PHE A 4 83.17 0.19 -9.16
N LYS A 5 82.60 -0.98 -9.34
CA LYS A 5 81.26 -1.17 -9.92
C LYS A 5 80.27 -1.02 -8.82
N LYS A 6 79.51 0.10 -8.73
CA LYS A 6 78.43 0.33 -7.79
C LYS A 6 77.16 -0.38 -8.30
N TYR A 7 76.72 -1.39 -7.57
CA TYR A 7 75.41 -1.99 -7.79
C TYR A 7 74.35 -1.16 -7.07
N LEU A 8 73.46 -0.56 -7.84
CA LEU A 8 72.32 0.16 -7.36
C LEU A 8 71.14 -0.82 -7.19
N TYR A 9 70.82 -1.17 -5.97
CA TYR A 9 69.60 -1.93 -5.65
C TYR A 9 68.39 -1.05 -5.69
N VAL A 10 67.57 -1.21 -6.72
CA VAL A 10 66.25 -0.57 -6.77
C VAL A 10 65.27 -1.46 -6.01
N LEU A 11 64.90 -1.04 -4.80
CA LEU A 11 63.83 -1.62 -4.00
C LEU A 11 62.48 -1.19 -4.61
N ILE A 12 61.85 -2.08 -5.35
CA ILE A 12 60.48 -1.90 -5.82
C ILE A 12 59.55 -2.22 -4.69
N PHE A 13 59.01 -1.20 -4.00
CA PHE A 13 57.90 -1.33 -3.06
C PHE A 13 56.65 -1.50 -3.88
N THR A 14 56.15 -2.74 -4.00
CA THR A 14 54.81 -3.02 -4.51
C THR A 14 53.79 -2.77 -3.39
N THR A 15 53.17 -1.60 -3.37
CA THR A 15 52.02 -1.32 -2.53
C THR A 15 50.81 -2.03 -3.12
N SER A 16 50.44 -3.17 -2.51
CA SER A 16 49.17 -3.85 -2.78
C SER A 16 48.01 -2.97 -2.29
N PHE A 17 47.39 -2.26 -3.22
CA PHE A 17 46.15 -1.52 -2.96
C PHE A 17 44.98 -2.54 -2.89
N VAL A 18 44.61 -2.96 -1.67
CA VAL A 18 43.45 -3.78 -1.43
C VAL A 18 42.22 -2.88 -1.60
N ILE A 19 41.58 -2.94 -2.78
CA ILE A 19 40.29 -2.33 -3.02
C ILE A 19 39.27 -3.18 -2.27
N GLY A 20 38.92 -2.74 -1.06
CA GLY A 20 37.80 -3.28 -0.31
C GLY A 20 36.50 -2.97 -1.04
N SER A 21 35.98 -3.95 -1.81
CA SER A 21 34.63 -3.87 -2.39
C SER A 21 33.63 -3.91 -1.25
N SER A 22 33.18 -2.75 -0.78
CA SER A 22 32.01 -2.64 0.08
C SER A 22 30.80 -3.11 -0.72
N ILE A 23 30.39 -4.36 -0.48
CA ILE A 23 29.12 -4.86 -0.98
C ILE A 23 28.04 -4.11 -0.18
N LEU A 24 27.52 -3.03 -0.75
CA LEU A 24 26.35 -2.36 -0.25
C LEU A 24 25.18 -3.30 -0.49
N SER A 25 24.83 -4.09 0.54
CA SER A 25 23.59 -4.88 0.54
C SER A 25 22.45 -3.89 0.40
N ALA A 26 21.89 -3.79 -0.80
CA ALA A 26 20.59 -3.14 -1.00
C ALA A 26 19.57 -3.98 -0.22
N GLN A 27 19.26 -3.55 1.00
CA GLN A 27 18.10 -4.05 1.71
C GLN A 27 16.90 -3.63 0.86
N ASN A 28 16.22 -4.61 0.25
CA ASN A 28 14.90 -4.42 -0.31
C ASN A 28 13.99 -4.03 0.87
N ILE A 29 13.84 -2.74 1.10
CA ILE A 29 12.78 -2.21 1.94
C ILE A 29 11.52 -2.48 1.13
N VAL A 30 10.81 -3.55 1.46
CA VAL A 30 9.44 -3.74 0.99
C VAL A 30 8.66 -2.58 1.57
N SER A 31 8.42 -1.56 0.77
CA SER A 31 7.53 -0.47 1.15
C SER A 31 6.14 -1.06 1.22
N LEU A 32 5.61 -1.22 2.42
CA LEU A 32 4.22 -1.59 2.61
C LEU A 32 3.34 -0.46 2.08
N THR A 33 2.30 -0.81 1.36
CA THR A 33 1.30 0.18 0.93
C THR A 33 0.53 0.68 2.15
N GLU A 34 0.59 1.98 2.42
CA GLU A 34 -0.02 2.57 3.60
C GLU A 34 -1.47 2.97 3.34
N LEU A 35 -2.33 2.66 4.31
CA LEU A 35 -3.74 3.07 4.32
C LEU A 35 -4.13 3.66 5.67
N THR A 36 -4.89 4.75 5.66
CA THR A 36 -5.63 5.22 6.82
C THR A 36 -7.09 4.78 6.70
N VAL A 37 -7.60 4.07 7.70
CA VAL A 37 -8.97 3.52 7.68
C VAL A 37 -9.84 4.24 8.70
N HIS A 38 -10.78 5.01 8.18
CA HIS A 38 -11.81 5.71 8.97
C HIS A 38 -13.00 4.78 9.20
N LYS A 39 -13.32 4.52 10.46
CA LYS A 39 -14.42 3.63 10.87
C LYS A 39 -15.09 4.10 12.17
N THR A 40 -16.17 3.45 12.57
CA THR A 40 -16.72 3.65 13.92
C THR A 40 -16.05 2.67 14.90
N PRO A 41 -15.91 3.03 16.21
CA PRO A 41 -15.21 2.19 17.19
C PRO A 41 -15.78 0.79 17.35
N THR A 42 -17.09 0.64 17.15
CA THR A 42 -17.83 -0.61 17.37
C THR A 42 -18.01 -1.46 16.11
N CYS A 43 -17.45 -1.04 14.97
CA CYS A 43 -17.60 -1.73 13.69
C CYS A 43 -16.75 -3.01 13.63
N GLY A 44 -17.32 -4.15 13.96
CA GLY A 44 -16.61 -5.45 13.96
C GLY A 44 -16.20 -5.92 12.56
N CYS A 45 -17.04 -5.73 11.55
CA CYS A 45 -16.70 -6.08 10.17
C CYS A 45 -15.61 -5.17 9.59
N CYS A 46 -15.58 -3.89 10.00
CA CYS A 46 -14.51 -2.98 9.62
C CYS A 46 -13.15 -3.45 10.16
N LYS A 47 -13.12 -3.92 11.43
CA LYS A 47 -11.90 -4.48 12.01
C LYS A 47 -11.41 -5.69 11.20
N LYS A 48 -12.30 -6.62 10.84
CA LYS A 48 -11.95 -7.78 10.03
C LYS A 48 -11.44 -7.38 8.63
N TRP A 49 -11.97 -6.30 8.04
CA TRP A 49 -11.44 -5.77 6.79
C TRP A 49 -10.03 -5.20 6.97
N VAL A 50 -9.75 -4.51 8.08
CA VAL A 50 -8.38 -4.07 8.42
C VAL A 50 -7.45 -5.27 8.54
N ASP A 51 -7.83 -6.30 9.32
CA ASP A 51 -7.05 -7.54 9.45
C ASP A 51 -6.77 -8.16 8.05
N HIS A 52 -7.78 -8.20 7.14
CA HIS A 52 -7.60 -8.66 5.76
C HIS A 52 -6.57 -7.81 4.97
N MET A 53 -6.57 -6.50 5.12
CA MET A 53 -5.60 -5.64 4.44
C MET A 53 -4.18 -5.88 4.97
N GLU A 54 -4.00 -5.97 6.29
CA GLU A 54 -2.70 -6.25 6.93
C GLU A 54 -2.16 -7.63 6.53
N ASP A 55 -2.99 -8.67 6.50
CA ASP A 55 -2.64 -10.02 6.04
C ASP A 55 -2.19 -10.05 4.57
N ASN A 56 -2.59 -9.04 3.78
CA ASN A 56 -2.20 -8.89 2.37
C ASN A 56 -1.13 -7.81 2.11
N GLY A 57 -0.36 -7.43 3.15
CA GLY A 57 0.84 -6.63 3.01
C GLY A 57 0.61 -5.12 3.02
N PHE A 58 -0.51 -4.64 3.55
CA PHE A 58 -0.72 -3.22 3.81
C PHE A 58 -0.25 -2.84 5.22
N SER A 59 0.20 -1.61 5.38
CA SER A 59 0.39 -0.97 6.68
C SER A 59 -0.85 -0.13 6.96
N VAL A 60 -1.63 -0.51 7.98
CA VAL A 60 -2.92 0.15 8.23
C VAL A 60 -2.90 0.95 9.51
N THR A 61 -3.26 2.23 9.42
CA THR A 61 -3.58 3.10 10.55
C THR A 61 -5.09 3.26 10.65
N THR A 62 -5.68 3.06 11.82
CA THR A 62 -7.13 3.22 12.00
C THR A 62 -7.47 4.51 12.75
N GLU A 63 -8.51 5.19 12.28
CA GLU A 63 -9.09 6.37 12.93
C GLU A 63 -10.57 6.14 13.24
N ASP A 64 -10.93 6.22 14.52
CA ASP A 64 -12.29 6.03 14.99
C ASP A 64 -13.07 7.34 15.03
N HIS A 65 -14.25 7.35 14.42
CA HIS A 65 -15.15 8.50 14.34
C HIS A 65 -16.56 8.14 14.79
N GLN A 66 -17.27 9.09 15.41
CA GLN A 66 -18.70 8.93 15.72
C GLN A 66 -19.58 8.96 14.46
N SER A 67 -19.13 9.66 13.42
CA SER A 67 -19.78 9.73 12.11
C SER A 67 -18.72 9.89 11.02
N LEU A 68 -18.91 9.18 9.90
CA LEU A 68 -18.05 9.26 8.73
C LEU A 68 -18.61 10.20 7.64
N ALA A 69 -19.74 10.87 7.89
CA ALA A 69 -20.43 11.63 6.86
C ALA A 69 -19.54 12.71 6.23
N MET A 70 -18.88 13.54 7.05
CA MET A 70 -17.99 14.60 6.55
C MET A 70 -16.81 14.05 5.74
N ILE A 71 -16.15 13.01 6.24
CA ILE A 71 -15.03 12.37 5.53
C ILE A 71 -15.46 11.87 4.16
N LYS A 72 -16.63 11.22 4.09
CA LYS A 72 -17.18 10.72 2.82
C LYS A 72 -17.63 11.84 1.88
N ASP A 73 -18.10 12.95 2.41
CA ASP A 73 -18.44 14.16 1.65
C ASP A 73 -17.18 14.80 1.05
N ASP A 74 -16.12 14.96 1.84
CA ASP A 74 -14.83 15.51 1.42
C ASP A 74 -14.18 14.66 0.33
N LEU A 75 -14.29 13.33 0.44
CA LEU A 75 -13.81 12.36 -0.57
C LEU A 75 -14.75 12.22 -1.77
N LYS A 76 -15.86 12.99 -1.83
CA LYS A 76 -16.87 12.97 -2.89
C LYS A 76 -17.55 11.61 -3.09
N ILE A 77 -17.61 10.79 -2.05
CA ILE A 77 -18.29 9.49 -2.10
C ILE A 77 -19.81 9.72 -2.07
N GLN A 78 -20.46 9.41 -3.18
CA GLN A 78 -21.91 9.60 -3.29
C GLN A 78 -22.68 8.71 -2.29
N PRO A 79 -23.78 9.17 -1.69
CA PRO A 79 -24.51 8.43 -0.65
C PRO A 79 -24.88 6.99 -1.02
N LYS A 80 -25.22 6.74 -2.29
CA LYS A 80 -25.62 5.40 -2.80
C LYS A 80 -24.48 4.36 -2.79
N PHE A 81 -23.23 4.81 -2.69
CA PHE A 81 -22.04 3.94 -2.66
C PHE A 81 -21.45 3.76 -1.26
N ARG A 82 -21.97 4.51 -0.27
CA ARG A 82 -21.40 4.50 1.10
C ARG A 82 -21.65 3.19 1.81
N SER A 83 -20.64 2.77 2.56
CA SER A 83 -20.61 1.58 3.40
C SER A 83 -20.18 1.95 4.84
N CYS A 84 -19.67 0.99 5.62
CA CYS A 84 -19.40 1.16 7.05
C CYS A 84 -18.03 1.76 7.37
N HIS A 85 -17.08 1.77 6.43
CA HIS A 85 -15.73 2.34 6.58
C HIS A 85 -15.20 2.87 5.25
N THR A 86 -14.12 3.64 5.34
CA THR A 86 -13.42 4.20 4.19
C THR A 86 -11.91 4.09 4.42
N GLY A 87 -11.20 3.34 3.59
CA GLY A 87 -9.74 3.37 3.52
C GLY A 87 -9.29 4.53 2.63
N VAL A 88 -8.18 5.17 2.97
CA VAL A 88 -7.58 6.25 2.16
C VAL A 88 -6.10 5.98 2.00
N SER A 89 -5.59 5.99 0.76
CA SER A 89 -4.15 5.86 0.48
C SER A 89 -3.41 7.18 0.71
N GLN A 90 -2.08 7.14 0.70
CA GLN A 90 -1.23 8.34 0.80
C GLN A 90 -1.46 9.31 -0.36
N GLU A 91 -1.82 8.81 -1.54
CA GLU A 91 -2.14 9.62 -2.73
C GLU A 91 -3.53 10.24 -2.66
N GLY A 92 -4.34 9.90 -1.65
CA GLY A 92 -5.70 10.42 -1.45
C GLY A 92 -6.80 9.62 -2.15
N TYR A 93 -6.51 8.44 -2.70
CA TYR A 93 -7.54 7.56 -3.25
C TYR A 93 -8.35 6.90 -2.14
N PHE A 94 -9.66 6.81 -2.32
CA PHE A 94 -10.53 6.15 -1.35
C PHE A 94 -10.85 4.69 -1.73
N PHE A 95 -11.06 3.87 -0.71
CA PHE A 95 -11.53 2.49 -0.79
C PHE A 95 -12.72 2.35 0.16
N GLU A 96 -13.92 2.40 -0.40
CA GLU A 96 -15.16 2.46 0.36
C GLU A 96 -15.76 1.08 0.55
N GLY A 97 -15.94 0.68 1.81
CA GLY A 97 -16.49 -0.61 2.18
C GLY A 97 -15.54 -1.79 1.96
N HIS A 98 -16.08 -2.96 1.74
CA HIS A 98 -15.37 -4.24 1.79
C HIS A 98 -14.64 -4.59 0.48
N VAL A 99 -13.83 -3.64 -0.06
CA VAL A 99 -13.04 -3.84 -1.28
C VAL A 99 -11.93 -4.87 -1.01
N PRO A 100 -11.84 -5.96 -1.80
CA PRO A 100 -10.76 -6.93 -1.62
C PRO A 100 -9.38 -6.32 -1.89
N SER A 101 -8.38 -6.68 -1.08
CA SER A 101 -7.00 -6.16 -1.13
C SER A 101 -6.36 -6.24 -2.52
N ARG A 102 -6.63 -7.32 -3.27
CA ARG A 102 -6.14 -7.50 -4.64
C ARG A 102 -6.56 -6.37 -5.59
N TYR A 103 -7.79 -5.87 -5.46
CA TYR A 103 -8.27 -4.76 -6.30
C TYR A 103 -7.70 -3.42 -5.85
N VAL A 104 -7.46 -3.24 -4.55
CA VAL A 104 -6.75 -2.07 -4.03
C VAL A 104 -5.32 -2.03 -4.58
N LEU A 105 -4.58 -3.14 -4.50
CA LEU A 105 -3.23 -3.26 -5.06
C LEU A 105 -3.21 -3.03 -6.57
N GLN A 106 -4.14 -3.64 -7.30
CA GLN A 106 -4.26 -3.45 -8.73
C GLN A 106 -4.50 -1.98 -9.07
N PHE A 107 -5.47 -1.33 -8.41
CA PHE A 107 -5.81 0.08 -8.63
C PHE A 107 -4.61 1.00 -8.38
N LEU A 108 -3.86 0.78 -7.30
CA LEU A 108 -2.68 1.58 -6.94
C LEU A 108 -1.48 1.33 -7.86
N SER A 109 -1.41 0.15 -8.50
CA SER A 109 -0.33 -0.19 -9.44
C SER A 109 -0.58 0.27 -10.88
N GLU A 110 -1.82 0.56 -11.23
CA GLU A 110 -2.23 0.97 -12.58
C GLU A 110 -2.34 2.50 -12.69
N SER A 111 -2.12 3.03 -13.90
CA SER A 111 -2.43 4.43 -14.19
C SER A 111 -3.91 4.54 -14.50
N ASN A 112 -4.67 5.14 -13.58
CA ASN A 112 -6.10 5.37 -13.72
C ASN A 112 -6.38 6.88 -13.78
N PRO A 113 -6.23 7.54 -14.94
CA PRO A 113 -6.48 8.97 -15.06
C PRO A 113 -7.90 9.32 -14.60
N ASP A 114 -8.03 10.40 -13.84
CA ASP A 114 -9.29 10.92 -13.30
C ASP A 114 -10.02 10.00 -12.31
N ALA A 115 -9.49 8.79 -12.00
CA ALA A 115 -10.05 7.94 -10.98
C ALA A 115 -9.74 8.48 -9.57
N ILE A 116 -10.70 8.37 -8.66
CA ILE A 116 -10.58 8.86 -7.28
C ILE A 116 -10.71 7.75 -6.24
N GLY A 117 -11.05 6.52 -6.63
CA GLY A 117 -11.09 5.39 -5.72
C GLY A 117 -11.98 4.24 -6.19
N LEU A 118 -12.15 3.27 -5.28
CA LEU A 118 -12.98 2.08 -5.47
C LEU A 118 -14.08 2.00 -4.42
N SER A 119 -15.17 1.29 -4.72
CA SER A 119 -16.17 0.92 -3.72
C SER A 119 -16.74 -0.48 -3.91
N VAL A 120 -17.15 -1.08 -2.79
CA VAL A 120 -18.08 -2.20 -2.73
C VAL A 120 -19.31 -1.70 -1.97
N PRO A 121 -20.39 -1.30 -2.66
CA PRO A 121 -21.59 -0.76 -2.03
C PRO A 121 -22.26 -1.76 -1.09
N GLY A 122 -22.76 -1.28 0.04
CA GLY A 122 -23.40 -2.12 1.04
C GLY A 122 -22.38 -2.97 1.82
N MET A 123 -22.82 -4.16 2.21
CA MET A 123 -22.04 -5.13 2.99
C MET A 123 -22.35 -6.55 2.48
N PRO A 124 -21.93 -6.90 1.25
CA PRO A 124 -22.26 -8.20 0.66
C PRO A 124 -21.60 -9.34 1.44
N LEU A 125 -22.34 -10.41 1.69
CA LEU A 125 -21.81 -11.60 2.36
C LEU A 125 -20.72 -12.23 1.51
N GLY A 126 -19.62 -12.63 2.16
CA GLY A 126 -18.46 -13.23 1.51
C GLY A 126 -17.45 -12.22 0.95
N SER A 127 -17.72 -10.90 1.03
CA SER A 127 -16.66 -9.91 0.86
C SER A 127 -15.72 -9.88 2.07
N PRO A 128 -14.48 -9.40 1.94
CA PRO A 128 -13.50 -9.42 3.04
C PRO A 128 -14.02 -8.75 4.32
N GLY A 129 -14.03 -9.46 5.44
CA GLY A 129 -14.60 -9.02 6.71
C GLY A 129 -16.10 -9.25 6.87
N MET A 130 -16.79 -9.75 5.81
CA MET A 130 -18.21 -10.09 5.79
C MET A 130 -18.45 -11.58 5.53
N GLU A 131 -17.48 -12.41 5.81
CA GLU A 131 -17.57 -13.86 5.70
C GLU A 131 -18.49 -14.41 6.81
N VAL A 132 -19.52 -15.15 6.41
CA VAL A 132 -20.45 -15.81 7.32
C VAL A 132 -20.76 -17.21 6.77
N ASP A 133 -20.17 -18.22 7.36
CA ASP A 133 -20.26 -19.61 6.91
C ASP A 133 -19.89 -19.71 5.39
N ASN A 134 -20.68 -20.45 4.62
CA ASN A 134 -20.53 -20.60 3.17
C ASN A 134 -21.45 -19.64 2.37
N ARG A 135 -21.98 -18.59 3.00
CA ARG A 135 -22.89 -17.65 2.33
C ARG A 135 -22.12 -16.66 1.49
N PHE A 136 -22.61 -16.43 0.29
CA PHE A 136 -22.02 -15.50 -0.66
C PHE A 136 -23.12 -14.74 -1.39
N THR A 137 -22.95 -13.43 -1.48
CA THR A 137 -23.78 -12.53 -2.29
C THR A 137 -22.87 -11.97 -3.40
N PRO A 138 -23.18 -12.17 -4.68
CA PRO A 138 -22.43 -11.54 -5.76
C PRO A 138 -22.39 -10.01 -5.60
N TYR A 139 -21.22 -9.41 -5.86
CA TYR A 139 -21.02 -7.97 -5.78
C TYR A 139 -19.99 -7.51 -6.81
N ASP A 140 -20.10 -6.25 -7.19
CA ASP A 140 -19.16 -5.58 -8.07
C ASP A 140 -18.20 -4.69 -7.24
N VAL A 141 -16.99 -4.53 -7.74
CA VAL A 141 -16.06 -3.50 -7.30
C VAL A 141 -16.12 -2.38 -8.32
N LEU A 142 -16.59 -1.21 -7.90
CA LEU A 142 -16.80 -0.07 -8.77
C LEU A 142 -15.61 0.89 -8.69
N ILE A 143 -15.12 1.36 -9.83
CA ILE A 143 -14.18 2.48 -9.93
C ILE A 143 -14.96 3.79 -10.05
N HIS A 144 -14.49 4.83 -9.34
CA HIS A 144 -15.09 6.16 -9.29
C HIS A 144 -14.17 7.19 -9.94
N PHE A 145 -14.76 8.16 -10.65
CA PHE A 145 -14.04 9.20 -11.35
C PHE A 145 -14.39 10.61 -10.83
N GLN A 146 -13.49 11.57 -11.09
CA GLN A 146 -13.64 12.96 -10.63
C GLN A 146 -14.92 13.64 -11.16
N ASP A 147 -15.41 13.23 -12.33
CA ASP A 147 -16.63 13.74 -12.95
C ASP A 147 -17.92 13.19 -12.31
N GLY A 148 -17.79 12.33 -11.29
CA GLY A 148 -18.91 11.70 -10.58
C GLY A 148 -19.46 10.44 -11.24
N THR A 149 -18.86 9.97 -12.32
CA THR A 149 -19.24 8.68 -12.94
C THR A 149 -18.61 7.51 -12.19
N SER A 150 -19.17 6.32 -12.38
CA SER A 150 -18.64 5.04 -11.86
C SER A 150 -18.95 3.91 -12.84
N LYS A 151 -18.09 2.93 -12.86
CA LYS A 151 -18.25 1.71 -13.69
C LYS A 151 -17.74 0.47 -12.97
#